data_66654c5d98663ebf92a6f7a5e81b2f3c
#
_entry.id   66654c5d98663ebf92a6f7a5e81b2f3c
#
_cell.length_a   1.000
_cell.length_b   1.000
_cell.length_c   1.000
_cell.angle_alpha   90.00
_cell.angle_beta   90.00
_cell.angle_gamma   90.00
#
_symmetry.space_group_name_H-M   'P 1'
#
loop_
_entity.id
_entity.type
_entity.pdbx_description
1 polymer ?
#
loop_
_entity_poly.entity_id
_entity_poly.type
_entity_poly.pdbx_seq_one_letter_code
_entity_poly.pdbx_strand_id
1 'polypeptide(L)'
;MSKRVKFSVFGGVILVLVAVGALTAAKRRDKAVEVRIETVQARDLVASVTASGQVRPQTKVDLSSDITGKIVKLAVKEGQMVTKGQFLLQIDAQQAEADVQRMQAVVASSRAQMAQANANLSQAQKSLERTAAIKKINPQLISDEQMEQLRTTVDVNRAMFESARHSVDQSTASLRDAQSALGKTSIYAPMAGRVTRLVVENGETAIQGTMNKDAATLLTIADMGVLETKVKVDETDVARIALGDSAVIQIDAFPDTTFVGRVTKISNSAVKSATAASGSDQAVDYEVTIQLVNTPPETRPDFSATAKIITDTRRQALSIPIIALTVRENEALTKGDTAVGLGKARPKKEVGKKDVEGVFVVGKDNKVTFRPVKVGIAGEKHFEVLSGLKSGDRIVAGTYQAIRELKDGAMVREAKADPKKPVTAAKT
;
A
#
# COMPACT_ATOMS: atom_id res chain seq x y z
N MET A 1 24.44 61.74 71.43
CA MET A 1 23.63 62.06 70.23
C MET A 1 22.19 62.22 70.65
N SER A 2 21.66 63.39 70.44
CA SER A 2 20.33 63.80 70.89
C SER A 2 19.21 63.01 70.20
N LYS A 3 18.11 62.67 70.92
CA LYS A 3 16.98 61.89 70.41
C LYS A 3 16.39 62.39 69.07
N ARG A 4 16.62 63.65 68.74
CA ARG A 4 16.14 64.29 67.46
C ARG A 4 16.95 63.80 66.24
N VAL A 5 18.28 63.53 66.36
CA VAL A 5 19.13 63.03 65.27
C VAL A 5 18.85 61.56 64.94
N LYS A 6 18.43 60.74 65.90
CA LYS A 6 18.04 59.36 65.69
C LYS A 6 16.70 59.27 64.90
N PHE A 7 15.76 60.20 65.12
CA PHE A 7 14.51 60.21 64.40
C PHE A 7 14.64 60.67 62.96
N SER A 8 15.58 61.64 62.68
CA SER A 8 15.81 62.12 61.31
C SER A 8 16.55 61.13 60.47
N VAL A 9 17.51 60.34 61.06
CA VAL A 9 18.19 59.25 60.37
C VAL A 9 17.22 58.09 60.08
N PHE A 10 16.33 57.72 60.99
CA PHE A 10 15.34 56.71 60.85
C PHE A 10 14.30 57.05 59.73
N GLY A 11 13.87 58.33 59.69
CA GLY A 11 13.00 58.86 58.62
C GLY A 11 13.62 58.85 57.25
N GLY A 12 14.95 59.21 57.21
CA GLY A 12 15.72 59.13 55.95
C GLY A 12 15.90 57.72 55.39
N VAL A 13 16.14 56.74 56.28
CA VAL A 13 16.25 55.33 55.89
C VAL A 13 14.92 54.78 55.33
N ILE A 14 13.77 55.14 56.00
CA ILE A 14 12.46 54.74 55.50
C ILE A 14 12.16 55.34 54.14
N LEU A 15 12.51 56.60 53.92
CA LEU A 15 12.28 57.30 52.67
C LEU A 15 13.14 56.71 51.53
N VAL A 16 14.37 56.30 51.82
CA VAL A 16 15.22 55.57 50.85
C VAL A 16 14.68 54.20 50.55
N LEU A 17 14.20 53.44 51.56
CA LEU A 17 13.57 52.12 51.34
C LEU A 17 12.30 52.22 50.51
N VAL A 18 11.45 53.23 50.73
CA VAL A 18 10.24 53.49 49.93
C VAL A 18 10.62 53.93 48.51
N ALA A 19 11.64 54.76 48.34
CA ALA A 19 12.15 55.15 47.03
C ALA A 19 12.77 53.97 46.24
N VAL A 20 13.55 53.11 46.91
CA VAL A 20 14.09 51.90 46.35
C VAL A 20 12.96 50.88 46.02
N GLY A 21 11.96 50.76 46.91
CA GLY A 21 10.79 49.95 46.66
C GLY A 21 9.95 50.46 45.48
N ALA A 22 9.74 51.78 45.37
CA ALA A 22 9.07 52.41 44.24
C ALA A 22 9.87 52.28 42.94
N LEU A 23 11.19 52.44 42.97
CA LEU A 23 12.09 52.24 41.81
C LEU A 23 12.16 50.76 41.36
N THR A 24 12.16 49.81 42.31
CA THR A 24 12.11 48.38 41.97
C THR A 24 10.76 47.95 41.47
N ALA A 25 9.65 48.48 42.00
CA ALA A 25 8.31 48.27 41.49
C ALA A 25 8.08 48.90 40.11
N ALA A 26 8.65 50.12 39.84
CA ALA A 26 8.62 50.73 38.53
C ALA A 26 9.47 49.99 37.51
N LYS A 27 10.61 49.38 37.94
CA LYS A 27 11.48 48.56 37.06
C LYS A 27 10.94 47.16 36.81
N ARG A 28 9.97 46.70 37.61
CA ARG A 28 9.22 45.45 37.38
C ARG A 28 8.03 45.64 36.42
N ARG A 29 7.65 46.88 36.08
CA ARG A 29 6.64 47.13 35.09
C ARG A 29 7.20 46.89 33.70
N ASP A 30 6.69 45.81 33.13
CA ASP A 30 6.62 45.53 31.69
C ASP A 30 7.93 45.40 30.91
N LYS A 31 8.64 44.28 31.13
CA LYS A 31 9.50 43.77 30.07
C LYS A 31 8.60 43.31 28.93
N ALA A 32 8.44 44.15 27.89
CA ALA A 32 7.77 43.75 26.67
C ALA A 32 8.48 42.53 26.09
N VAL A 33 7.72 41.47 25.88
CA VAL A 33 8.26 40.22 25.29
C VAL A 33 8.50 40.47 23.81
N GLU A 34 9.71 40.21 23.35
CA GLU A 34 10.04 40.29 21.91
C GLU A 34 9.41 39.12 21.16
N VAL A 35 8.56 39.42 20.19
CA VAL A 35 7.82 38.43 19.39
C VAL A 35 7.83 38.83 17.93
N ARG A 36 7.77 37.82 17.05
CA ARG A 36 7.49 38.05 15.64
C ARG A 36 5.99 38.28 15.47
N ILE A 37 5.61 39.35 14.81
CA ILE A 37 4.21 39.66 14.49
C ILE A 37 3.98 39.38 13.01
N GLU A 38 2.89 38.67 12.69
CA GLU A 38 2.46 38.42 11.33
C GLU A 38 1.00 38.83 11.16
N THR A 39 0.66 39.28 9.96
CA THR A 39 -0.71 39.72 9.65
C THR A 39 -1.45 38.54 9.01
N VAL A 40 -2.67 38.28 9.47
CA VAL A 40 -3.56 37.26 8.91
C VAL A 40 -3.94 37.67 7.48
N GLN A 41 -3.60 36.81 6.52
CA GLN A 41 -3.85 37.05 5.11
C GLN A 41 -4.50 35.83 4.48
N ALA A 42 -5.23 36.07 3.40
CA ALA A 42 -5.76 35.00 2.57
C ALA A 42 -4.63 34.42 1.70
N ARG A 43 -4.48 33.11 1.71
CA ARG A 43 -3.47 32.37 0.91
C ARG A 43 -4.09 31.09 0.36
N ASP A 44 -3.51 30.58 -0.70
CA ASP A 44 -3.84 29.25 -1.19
C ASP A 44 -3.15 28.22 -0.29
N LEU A 45 -3.94 27.31 0.26
CA LEU A 45 -3.48 26.24 1.13
C LEU A 45 -3.68 24.89 0.44
N VAL A 46 -2.65 24.08 0.49
CA VAL A 46 -2.66 22.71 -0.01
C VAL A 46 -2.35 21.78 1.15
N ALA A 47 -3.33 20.97 1.52
CA ALA A 47 -3.11 19.88 2.46
C ALA A 47 -2.51 18.69 1.73
N SER A 48 -1.47 18.09 2.28
CA SER A 48 -0.80 16.95 1.67
C SER A 48 -0.35 15.95 2.72
N VAL A 49 -0.39 14.68 2.34
CA VAL A 49 0.17 13.56 3.09
C VAL A 49 1.42 13.10 2.38
N THR A 50 2.52 12.96 3.11
CA THR A 50 3.78 12.44 2.57
C THR A 50 3.97 11.00 3.01
N ALA A 51 4.22 10.13 2.05
CA ALA A 51 4.39 8.70 2.30
C ALA A 51 5.53 8.13 1.45
N SER A 52 6.27 7.19 2.02
CA SER A 52 7.38 6.51 1.32
C SER A 52 6.93 5.15 0.82
N GLY A 53 7.52 4.73 -0.29
CA GLY A 53 7.19 3.45 -0.91
C GLY A 53 8.14 3.06 -2.03
N GLN A 54 7.66 2.25 -2.95
CA GLN A 54 8.44 1.71 -4.06
C GLN A 54 7.69 1.79 -5.37
N VAL A 55 8.43 2.03 -6.45
CA VAL A 55 7.91 1.98 -7.81
C VAL A 55 7.81 0.52 -8.26
N ARG A 56 6.64 0.13 -8.78
CA ARG A 56 6.39 -1.21 -9.27
C ARG A 56 5.67 -1.18 -10.61
N PRO A 57 5.89 -2.15 -11.48
CA PRO A 57 5.07 -2.29 -12.67
C PRO A 57 3.64 -2.67 -12.27
N GLN A 58 2.66 -2.14 -12.96
CA GLN A 58 1.25 -2.48 -12.74
C GLN A 58 1.00 -3.97 -12.97
N THR A 59 1.60 -4.51 -14.03
CA THR A 59 1.47 -5.92 -14.38
C THR A 59 2.83 -6.59 -14.36
N LYS A 60 2.97 -7.61 -13.51
CA LYS A 60 4.13 -8.50 -13.50
C LYS A 60 3.69 -9.95 -13.36
N VAL A 61 4.43 -10.85 -13.97
CA VAL A 61 4.22 -12.28 -13.86
C VAL A 61 5.53 -12.94 -13.45
N ASP A 62 5.48 -13.63 -12.33
CA ASP A 62 6.57 -14.47 -11.87
C ASP A 62 6.37 -15.86 -12.47
N LEU A 63 7.31 -16.31 -13.29
CA LEU A 63 7.29 -17.62 -13.94
C LEU A 63 8.03 -18.62 -13.08
N SER A 64 7.34 -19.68 -12.71
CA SER A 64 7.88 -20.80 -11.96
C SER A 64 7.84 -22.08 -12.81
N SER A 65 8.62 -23.10 -12.42
CA SER A 65 8.55 -24.41 -13.05
C SER A 65 7.42 -25.25 -12.46
N ASP A 66 6.65 -25.89 -13.34
CA ASP A 66 5.66 -26.90 -12.98
C ASP A 66 6.26 -28.30 -12.80
N ILE A 67 7.52 -28.49 -13.24
CA ILE A 67 8.25 -29.74 -13.18
C ILE A 67 9.66 -29.53 -12.63
N THR A 68 10.23 -30.56 -12.06
CA THR A 68 11.64 -30.55 -11.64
C THR A 68 12.52 -31.12 -12.75
N GLY A 69 13.61 -30.42 -13.07
CA GLY A 69 14.57 -30.89 -14.08
C GLY A 69 15.69 -29.89 -14.35
N LYS A 70 16.72 -30.30 -15.05
CA LYS A 70 17.87 -29.46 -15.39
C LYS A 70 17.54 -28.52 -16.55
N ILE A 71 17.92 -27.24 -16.45
CA ILE A 71 17.79 -26.28 -17.54
C ILE A 71 18.86 -26.55 -18.58
N VAL A 72 18.42 -26.94 -19.77
CA VAL A 72 19.34 -27.29 -20.91
C VAL A 72 19.53 -26.14 -21.88
N LYS A 73 18.59 -25.21 -21.91
CA LYS A 73 18.65 -24.02 -22.78
C LYS A 73 18.00 -22.84 -22.16
N LEU A 74 18.69 -21.70 -22.12
CA LEU A 74 18.18 -20.40 -21.69
C LEU A 74 18.34 -19.42 -22.86
N ALA A 75 17.22 -18.90 -23.39
CA ALA A 75 17.19 -18.09 -24.60
C ALA A 75 17.07 -16.57 -24.33
N VAL A 76 16.92 -16.17 -23.07
CA VAL A 76 16.72 -14.78 -22.68
C VAL A 76 17.72 -14.33 -21.63
N LYS A 77 17.92 -13.01 -21.55
CA LYS A 77 18.77 -12.35 -20.56
C LYS A 77 17.95 -11.37 -19.73
N GLU A 78 18.44 -11.08 -18.54
CA GLU A 78 17.86 -10.02 -17.72
C GLU A 78 17.92 -8.68 -18.45
N GLY A 79 16.83 -7.88 -18.35
CA GLY A 79 16.68 -6.61 -19.05
C GLY A 79 16.16 -6.72 -20.50
N GLN A 80 16.09 -7.91 -21.08
CA GLN A 80 15.62 -8.12 -22.45
C GLN A 80 14.10 -7.94 -22.58
N MET A 81 13.66 -7.32 -23.68
CA MET A 81 12.25 -7.27 -24.07
C MET A 81 11.85 -8.59 -24.70
N VAL A 82 10.69 -9.11 -24.31
CA VAL A 82 10.10 -10.33 -24.83
C VAL A 82 8.67 -10.09 -25.30
N THR A 83 8.25 -10.85 -26.32
CA THR A 83 6.89 -10.82 -26.83
C THR A 83 6.09 -12.00 -26.29
N LYS A 84 4.76 -11.88 -26.24
CA LYS A 84 3.88 -12.98 -25.84
C LYS A 84 4.11 -14.21 -26.73
N GLY A 85 4.28 -15.39 -26.11
CA GLY A 85 4.55 -16.65 -26.82
C GLY A 85 6.02 -16.85 -27.21
N GLN A 86 6.91 -15.92 -26.88
CA GLN A 86 8.35 -16.10 -27.13
C GLN A 86 8.91 -17.19 -26.22
N PHE A 87 9.75 -18.05 -26.80
CA PHE A 87 10.47 -19.09 -26.07
C PHE A 87 11.49 -18.46 -25.11
N LEU A 88 11.50 -18.92 -23.85
CA LEU A 88 12.34 -18.39 -22.78
C LEU A 88 13.42 -19.36 -22.35
N LEU A 89 13.03 -20.56 -21.96
CA LEU A 89 13.96 -21.59 -21.51
C LEU A 89 13.37 -22.99 -21.71
N GLN A 90 14.25 -23.99 -21.69
CA GLN A 90 13.89 -25.40 -21.79
C GLN A 90 14.51 -26.19 -20.64
N ILE A 91 13.68 -26.99 -20.00
CA ILE A 91 14.06 -28.00 -19.02
C ILE A 91 14.30 -29.31 -19.78
N ASP A 92 15.16 -30.15 -19.28
CA ASP A 92 15.47 -31.44 -19.90
C ASP A 92 14.18 -32.25 -20.16
N ALA A 93 13.94 -32.53 -21.46
CA ALA A 93 12.73 -33.18 -21.92
C ALA A 93 12.88 -34.67 -22.15
N GLN A 94 14.11 -35.25 -22.04
CA GLN A 94 14.38 -36.62 -22.44
C GLN A 94 13.43 -37.65 -21.81
N GLN A 95 13.19 -37.52 -20.52
CA GLN A 95 12.27 -38.44 -19.82
C GLN A 95 10.81 -38.24 -20.27
N ALA A 96 10.36 -37.01 -20.44
CA ALA A 96 9.01 -36.73 -20.91
C ALA A 96 8.79 -37.17 -22.36
N GLU A 97 9.78 -37.01 -23.22
CA GLU A 97 9.74 -37.53 -24.60
C GLU A 97 9.65 -39.05 -24.63
N ALA A 98 10.45 -39.76 -23.83
CA ALA A 98 10.38 -41.21 -23.70
C ALA A 98 8.99 -41.68 -23.19
N ASP A 99 8.40 -40.94 -22.25
CA ASP A 99 7.06 -41.24 -21.71
C ASP A 99 5.99 -41.06 -22.79
N VAL A 100 6.06 -40.00 -23.61
CA VAL A 100 5.15 -39.79 -24.74
C VAL A 100 5.27 -40.96 -25.75
N GLN A 101 6.49 -41.35 -26.11
CA GLN A 101 6.71 -42.48 -27.03
C GLN A 101 6.14 -43.79 -26.46
N ARG A 102 6.35 -44.05 -25.17
CA ARG A 102 5.77 -45.22 -24.49
C ARG A 102 4.25 -45.21 -24.56
N MET A 103 3.61 -44.09 -24.24
CA MET A 103 2.14 -43.97 -24.27
C MET A 103 1.58 -44.03 -25.69
N GLN A 104 2.31 -43.56 -26.71
CA GLN A 104 1.95 -43.75 -28.11
C GLN A 104 1.92 -45.23 -28.49
N ALA A 105 2.91 -46.02 -28.04
CA ALA A 105 2.93 -47.46 -28.27
C ALA A 105 1.75 -48.18 -27.58
N VAL A 106 1.38 -47.75 -26.35
CA VAL A 106 0.21 -48.29 -25.63
C VAL A 106 -1.07 -48.01 -26.41
N VAL A 107 -1.27 -46.78 -26.92
CA VAL A 107 -2.44 -46.43 -27.74
C VAL A 107 -2.49 -47.29 -29.01
N ALA A 108 -1.33 -47.50 -29.68
CA ALA A 108 -1.26 -48.35 -30.87
C ALA A 108 -1.69 -49.81 -30.55
N SER A 109 -1.23 -50.36 -29.42
CA SER A 109 -1.63 -51.69 -28.94
C SER A 109 -3.11 -51.78 -28.66
N SER A 110 -3.69 -50.80 -27.91
CA SER A 110 -5.12 -50.77 -27.62
C SER A 110 -5.99 -50.64 -28.89
N ARG A 111 -5.51 -49.87 -29.89
CA ARG A 111 -6.19 -49.77 -31.19
C ARG A 111 -6.17 -51.10 -31.95
N ALA A 112 -5.06 -51.86 -31.90
CA ALA A 112 -4.97 -53.18 -32.52
C ALA A 112 -5.97 -54.17 -31.85
N GLN A 113 -6.08 -54.13 -30.51
CA GLN A 113 -7.07 -54.95 -29.78
C GLN A 113 -8.50 -54.57 -30.15
N MET A 114 -8.83 -53.29 -30.26
CA MET A 114 -10.15 -52.82 -30.71
C MET A 114 -10.44 -53.27 -32.14
N ALA A 115 -9.43 -53.21 -33.06
CA ALA A 115 -9.58 -53.70 -34.43
C ALA A 115 -9.87 -55.22 -34.46
N GLN A 116 -9.20 -56.01 -33.63
CA GLN A 116 -9.45 -57.44 -33.47
C GLN A 116 -10.89 -57.71 -32.95
N ALA A 117 -11.30 -56.99 -31.91
CA ALA A 117 -12.65 -57.11 -31.36
C ALA A 117 -13.73 -56.72 -32.39
N ASN A 118 -13.49 -55.66 -33.18
CA ASN A 118 -14.37 -55.26 -34.27
C ASN A 118 -14.47 -56.32 -35.38
N ALA A 119 -13.34 -56.97 -35.75
CA ALA A 119 -13.33 -58.06 -36.73
C ALA A 119 -14.17 -59.27 -36.22
N ASN A 120 -14.04 -59.64 -34.93
CA ASN A 120 -14.79 -60.70 -34.31
C ASN A 120 -16.33 -60.35 -34.27
N LEU A 121 -16.69 -59.13 -33.92
CA LEU A 121 -18.07 -58.65 -33.96
C LEU A 121 -18.65 -58.73 -35.39
N SER A 122 -17.90 -58.23 -36.37
CA SER A 122 -18.31 -58.28 -37.79
C SER A 122 -18.52 -59.72 -38.27
N GLN A 123 -17.65 -60.65 -37.87
CA GLN A 123 -17.79 -62.07 -38.19
C GLN A 123 -19.05 -62.66 -37.55
N ALA A 124 -19.31 -62.37 -36.28
CA ALA A 124 -20.51 -62.83 -35.56
C ALA A 124 -21.81 -62.30 -36.21
N GLN A 125 -21.83 -60.97 -36.54
CA GLN A 125 -22.95 -60.35 -37.23
C GLN A 125 -23.24 -60.98 -38.60
N LYS A 126 -22.21 -61.18 -39.42
CA LYS A 126 -22.38 -61.85 -40.73
C LYS A 126 -22.84 -63.31 -40.59
N SER A 127 -22.42 -64.01 -39.54
CA SER A 127 -22.93 -65.37 -39.25
C SER A 127 -24.40 -65.37 -38.88
N LEU A 128 -24.82 -64.46 -37.99
CA LEU A 128 -26.24 -64.29 -37.62
C LEU A 128 -27.08 -63.90 -38.83
N GLU A 129 -26.65 -62.95 -39.63
CA GLU A 129 -27.34 -62.50 -40.86
C GLU A 129 -27.54 -63.62 -41.87
N ARG A 130 -26.49 -64.40 -42.15
CA ARG A 130 -26.59 -65.55 -43.06
C ARG A 130 -27.56 -66.60 -42.53
N THR A 131 -27.48 -66.95 -41.24
CA THR A 131 -28.36 -67.95 -40.63
C THR A 131 -29.80 -67.48 -40.58
N ALA A 132 -30.02 -66.20 -40.30
CA ALA A 132 -31.35 -65.57 -40.34
C ALA A 132 -31.95 -65.58 -41.76
N ALA A 133 -31.18 -65.34 -42.79
CA ALA A 133 -31.59 -65.44 -44.19
C ALA A 133 -32.00 -66.88 -44.56
N ILE A 134 -31.25 -67.90 -44.11
CA ILE A 134 -31.58 -69.32 -44.33
C ILE A 134 -32.92 -69.69 -43.62
N LYS A 135 -33.05 -69.25 -42.35
CA LYS A 135 -34.30 -69.51 -41.58
C LYS A 135 -35.53 -68.88 -42.22
N LYS A 136 -35.40 -67.72 -42.83
CA LYS A 136 -36.45 -67.00 -43.56
C LYS A 136 -36.92 -67.82 -44.81
N ILE A 137 -35.98 -68.48 -45.48
CA ILE A 137 -36.32 -69.31 -46.64
C ILE A 137 -36.93 -70.67 -46.23
N ASN A 138 -36.38 -71.34 -45.17
CA ASN A 138 -36.88 -72.59 -44.65
C ASN A 138 -36.80 -72.59 -43.11
N PRO A 139 -37.96 -72.32 -42.41
CA PRO A 139 -38.00 -72.20 -40.95
C PRO A 139 -37.65 -73.47 -40.20
N GLN A 140 -37.77 -74.66 -40.80
CA GLN A 140 -37.52 -75.92 -40.13
C GLN A 140 -36.03 -76.34 -40.09
N LEU A 141 -35.13 -75.63 -40.85
CA LEU A 141 -33.73 -75.97 -40.86
C LEU A 141 -32.96 -75.39 -39.70
N ILE A 142 -33.47 -74.35 -39.03
CA ILE A 142 -32.76 -73.63 -37.95
C ILE A 142 -33.67 -73.51 -36.73
N SER A 143 -33.23 -74.04 -35.58
CA SER A 143 -33.98 -73.98 -34.33
C SER A 143 -33.94 -72.52 -33.75
N ASP A 144 -34.97 -72.19 -32.91
CA ASP A 144 -34.99 -70.90 -32.20
C ASP A 144 -33.83 -70.77 -31.22
N GLU A 145 -33.46 -71.88 -30.58
CA GLU A 145 -32.31 -71.94 -29.68
C GLU A 145 -31.02 -71.60 -30.40
N GLN A 146 -30.81 -72.11 -31.62
CA GLN A 146 -29.61 -71.81 -32.42
C GLN A 146 -29.56 -70.34 -32.85
N MET A 147 -30.69 -69.71 -33.15
CA MET A 147 -30.80 -68.32 -33.42
C MET A 147 -30.47 -67.45 -32.19
N GLU A 148 -30.96 -67.86 -31.00
CA GLU A 148 -30.70 -67.18 -29.73
C GLU A 148 -29.19 -67.26 -29.35
N GLN A 149 -28.56 -68.39 -29.54
CA GLN A 149 -27.10 -68.57 -29.36
C GLN A 149 -26.28 -67.62 -30.25
N LEU A 150 -26.69 -67.47 -31.52
CA LEU A 150 -26.01 -66.53 -32.45
C LEU A 150 -26.22 -65.05 -32.04
N ARG A 151 -27.41 -64.67 -31.55
CA ARG A 151 -27.69 -63.36 -31.03
C ARG A 151 -26.84 -63.07 -29.80
N THR A 152 -26.82 -64.00 -28.84
CA THR A 152 -25.96 -63.91 -27.66
C THR A 152 -24.50 -63.76 -28.03
N THR A 153 -24.02 -64.49 -29.06
CA THR A 153 -22.65 -64.37 -29.54
C THR A 153 -22.37 -62.97 -30.12
N VAL A 154 -23.30 -62.36 -30.85
CA VAL A 154 -23.17 -60.97 -31.35
C VAL A 154 -23.15 -59.99 -30.18
N ASP A 155 -24.00 -60.16 -29.18
CA ASP A 155 -24.07 -59.27 -28.03
C ASP A 155 -22.80 -59.33 -27.18
N VAL A 156 -22.25 -60.55 -26.95
CA VAL A 156 -20.94 -60.72 -26.27
C VAL A 156 -19.79 -60.04 -27.05
N ASN A 157 -19.72 -60.25 -28.39
CA ASN A 157 -18.66 -59.61 -29.21
C ASN A 157 -18.86 -58.08 -29.26
N ARG A 158 -20.10 -57.59 -29.25
CA ARG A 158 -20.39 -56.15 -29.13
C ARG A 158 -19.87 -55.57 -27.81
N ALA A 159 -20.15 -56.25 -26.68
CA ALA A 159 -19.66 -55.85 -25.39
C ALA A 159 -18.11 -55.86 -25.32
N MET A 160 -17.46 -56.86 -25.96
CA MET A 160 -16.00 -56.92 -26.08
C MET A 160 -15.47 -55.77 -26.92
N PHE A 161 -16.10 -55.40 -28.04
CA PHE A 161 -15.72 -54.26 -28.85
C PHE A 161 -15.83 -52.93 -28.10
N GLU A 162 -16.96 -52.70 -27.39
CA GLU A 162 -17.14 -51.51 -26.56
C GLU A 162 -16.09 -51.45 -25.44
N SER A 163 -15.80 -52.58 -24.79
CA SER A 163 -14.74 -52.65 -23.79
C SER A 163 -13.36 -52.28 -24.37
N ALA A 164 -13.02 -52.82 -25.55
CA ALA A 164 -11.75 -52.47 -26.24
C ALA A 164 -11.71 -51.00 -26.68
N ARG A 165 -12.86 -50.43 -27.09
CA ARG A 165 -12.99 -49.01 -27.40
C ARG A 165 -12.71 -48.15 -26.20
N HIS A 166 -13.29 -48.46 -25.04
CA HIS A 166 -13.01 -47.72 -23.80
C HIS A 166 -11.54 -47.85 -23.37
N SER A 167 -10.86 -48.97 -23.65
CA SER A 167 -9.45 -49.12 -23.42
C SER A 167 -8.60 -48.17 -24.33
N VAL A 168 -9.03 -47.93 -25.57
CA VAL A 168 -8.41 -46.93 -26.45
C VAL A 168 -8.61 -45.51 -25.91
N ASP A 169 -9.83 -45.20 -25.41
CA ASP A 169 -10.13 -43.89 -24.82
C ASP A 169 -9.25 -43.63 -23.59
N GLN A 170 -9.09 -44.62 -22.71
CA GLN A 170 -8.26 -44.55 -21.51
C GLN A 170 -6.76 -44.34 -21.89
N SER A 171 -6.24 -45.16 -22.84
CA SER A 171 -4.83 -45.01 -23.25
C SER A 171 -4.56 -43.69 -23.97
N THR A 172 -5.56 -43.14 -24.70
CA THR A 172 -5.50 -41.83 -25.32
C THR A 172 -5.47 -40.71 -24.28
N ALA A 173 -6.23 -40.85 -23.20
CA ALA A 173 -6.17 -39.89 -22.07
C ALA A 173 -4.77 -39.90 -21.44
N SER A 174 -4.22 -41.06 -21.14
CA SER A 174 -2.84 -41.19 -20.62
C SER A 174 -1.77 -40.61 -21.57
N LEU A 175 -1.95 -40.74 -22.88
CA LEU A 175 -1.07 -40.07 -23.86
C LEU A 175 -1.17 -38.53 -23.77
N ARG A 176 -2.37 -37.98 -23.61
CA ARG A 176 -2.53 -36.54 -23.46
C ARG A 176 -1.86 -36.04 -22.19
N ASP A 177 -1.92 -36.77 -21.08
CA ASP A 177 -1.25 -36.43 -19.83
C ASP A 177 0.28 -36.39 -20.05
N ALA A 178 0.86 -37.38 -20.71
CA ALA A 178 2.28 -37.41 -21.05
C ALA A 178 2.67 -36.25 -21.98
N GLN A 179 1.85 -35.92 -22.99
CA GLN A 179 2.05 -34.76 -23.86
C GLN A 179 1.97 -33.42 -23.11
N SER A 180 1.05 -33.29 -22.15
CA SER A 180 0.95 -32.12 -21.28
C SER A 180 2.21 -31.95 -20.43
N ALA A 181 2.74 -33.06 -19.86
CA ALA A 181 3.99 -33.04 -19.11
C ALA A 181 5.18 -32.63 -19.99
N LEU A 182 5.26 -33.14 -21.22
CA LEU A 182 6.26 -32.69 -22.19
C LEU A 182 6.13 -31.21 -22.53
N GLY A 183 4.91 -30.70 -22.72
CA GLY A 183 4.67 -29.27 -22.96
C GLY A 183 5.18 -28.36 -21.84
N LYS A 184 5.18 -28.83 -20.60
CA LYS A 184 5.68 -28.10 -19.42
C LYS A 184 7.21 -28.01 -19.34
N THR A 185 7.95 -28.77 -20.17
CA THR A 185 9.41 -28.66 -20.24
C THR A 185 9.90 -27.42 -20.97
N SER A 186 9.07 -26.83 -21.82
CA SER A 186 9.38 -25.62 -22.59
C SER A 186 8.55 -24.45 -22.05
N ILE A 187 9.24 -23.43 -21.55
CA ILE A 187 8.59 -22.27 -20.95
C ILE A 187 8.56 -21.10 -21.93
N TYR A 188 7.38 -20.53 -22.12
CA TYR A 188 7.11 -19.42 -23.01
C TYR A 188 6.57 -18.21 -22.24
N ALA A 189 6.80 -17.01 -22.78
CA ALA A 189 6.30 -15.76 -22.19
C ALA A 189 4.76 -15.68 -22.28
N PRO A 190 4.04 -15.52 -21.14
CA PRO A 190 2.59 -15.40 -21.14
C PRO A 190 2.11 -14.02 -21.61
N MET A 191 2.99 -13.01 -21.51
CA MET A 191 2.73 -11.63 -21.90
C MET A 191 3.97 -11.00 -22.53
N ALA A 192 3.77 -9.90 -23.25
CA ALA A 192 4.86 -9.04 -23.68
C ALA A 192 5.35 -8.19 -22.50
N GLY A 193 6.67 -7.95 -22.43
CA GLY A 193 7.25 -7.14 -21.36
C GLY A 193 8.77 -7.26 -21.30
N ARG A 194 9.36 -6.74 -20.23
CA ARG A 194 10.80 -6.84 -19.97
C ARG A 194 11.06 -7.90 -18.92
N VAL A 195 12.07 -8.72 -19.11
CA VAL A 195 12.59 -9.63 -18.08
C VAL A 195 13.26 -8.78 -17.01
N THR A 196 12.59 -8.61 -15.87
CA THR A 196 13.08 -7.75 -14.78
C THR A 196 13.96 -8.50 -13.78
N ARG A 197 13.79 -9.80 -13.70
CA ARG A 197 14.57 -10.67 -12.83
C ARG A 197 14.77 -12.03 -13.50
N LEU A 198 15.98 -12.52 -13.52
CA LEU A 198 16.35 -13.85 -13.98
C LEU A 198 17.12 -14.54 -12.85
N VAL A 199 16.53 -15.58 -12.26
CA VAL A 199 17.07 -16.24 -11.06
C VAL A 199 17.91 -17.44 -11.42
N VAL A 200 17.71 -18.01 -12.61
CA VAL A 200 18.29 -19.30 -13.01
C VAL A 200 19.32 -19.15 -14.12
N GLU A 201 20.28 -20.08 -14.13
CA GLU A 201 21.33 -20.18 -15.13
C GLU A 201 21.23 -21.47 -15.94
N ASN A 202 21.89 -21.50 -17.10
CA ASN A 202 21.95 -22.70 -17.91
C ASN A 202 22.75 -23.80 -17.18
N GLY A 203 22.16 -24.99 -17.06
CA GLY A 203 22.73 -26.12 -16.34
C GLY A 203 22.25 -26.26 -14.90
N GLU A 204 21.51 -25.30 -14.37
CA GLU A 204 20.92 -25.34 -13.04
C GLU A 204 19.65 -26.19 -13.01
N THR A 205 19.26 -26.66 -11.83
CA THR A 205 18.05 -27.47 -11.65
C THR A 205 16.87 -26.60 -11.27
N ALA A 206 15.87 -26.53 -12.13
CA ALA A 206 14.55 -25.98 -11.80
C ALA A 206 13.82 -26.88 -10.82
N ILE A 207 13.23 -26.29 -9.79
CA ILE A 207 12.47 -27.00 -8.76
C ILE A 207 10.98 -26.66 -8.91
N GLN A 208 10.12 -27.67 -8.78
CA GLN A 208 8.67 -27.45 -8.82
C GLN A 208 8.21 -26.62 -7.62
N GLY A 209 7.43 -25.58 -7.89
CA GLY A 209 6.94 -24.63 -6.88
C GLY A 209 5.72 -25.11 -6.12
N THR A 210 5.93 -25.91 -5.08
CA THR A 210 4.81 -26.40 -4.24
C THR A 210 4.74 -25.76 -2.85
N MET A 211 5.87 -25.45 -2.21
CA MET A 211 5.91 -24.94 -0.83
C MET A 211 6.60 -23.59 -0.67
N ASN A 212 7.55 -23.25 -1.53
CA ASN A 212 8.25 -21.98 -1.47
C ASN A 212 8.23 -21.31 -2.85
N LYS A 213 7.31 -20.38 -3.02
CA LYS A 213 7.09 -19.68 -4.27
C LYS A 213 8.33 -18.91 -4.75
N ASP A 214 9.08 -18.34 -3.83
CA ASP A 214 10.26 -17.53 -4.17
C ASP A 214 11.42 -18.39 -4.68
N ALA A 215 11.59 -19.60 -4.12
CA ALA A 215 12.64 -20.55 -4.56
C ALA A 215 12.32 -21.22 -5.90
N ALA A 216 11.06 -21.28 -6.30
CA ALA A 216 10.61 -21.88 -7.55
C ALA A 216 10.53 -20.88 -8.71
N THR A 217 10.70 -19.58 -8.43
CA THR A 217 10.65 -18.55 -9.47
C THR A 217 11.89 -18.63 -10.34
N LEU A 218 11.68 -18.85 -11.65
CA LEU A 218 12.75 -18.91 -12.65
C LEU A 218 13.10 -17.52 -13.17
N LEU A 219 12.09 -16.75 -13.52
CA LEU A 219 12.23 -15.38 -14.00
C LEU A 219 10.93 -14.57 -13.79
N THR A 220 11.06 -13.25 -13.83
CA THR A 220 9.92 -12.33 -13.75
C THR A 220 9.84 -11.50 -15.04
N ILE A 221 8.64 -11.43 -15.63
CA ILE A 221 8.35 -10.53 -16.76
C ILE A 221 7.43 -9.43 -16.25
N ALA A 222 7.75 -8.19 -16.58
CA ALA A 222 6.96 -7.04 -16.19
C ALA A 222 6.69 -6.11 -17.38
N ASP A 223 5.48 -5.56 -17.41
CA ASP A 223 5.13 -4.49 -18.32
C ASP A 223 5.63 -3.15 -17.76
N MET A 224 6.59 -2.54 -18.45
CA MET A 224 7.18 -1.26 -18.07
C MET A 224 6.44 -0.06 -18.65
N GLY A 225 5.37 -0.27 -19.40
CA GLY A 225 4.57 0.81 -20.00
C GLY A 225 3.73 1.56 -18.98
N VAL A 226 3.30 0.88 -17.91
CA VAL A 226 2.52 1.46 -16.83
C VAL A 226 3.18 1.14 -15.49
N LEU A 227 3.67 2.19 -14.83
CA LEU A 227 4.28 2.07 -13.51
C LEU A 227 3.37 2.66 -12.44
N GLU A 228 3.42 2.06 -11.27
CA GLU A 228 2.69 2.47 -10.08
C GLU A 228 3.67 2.65 -8.92
N THR A 229 3.42 3.63 -8.06
CA THR A 229 4.13 3.75 -6.79
C THR A 229 3.22 3.23 -5.69
N LYS A 230 3.67 2.23 -4.95
CA LYS A 230 2.98 1.71 -3.78
C LYS A 230 3.61 2.30 -2.55
N VAL A 231 2.86 3.14 -1.85
CA VAL A 231 3.31 3.85 -0.65
C VAL A 231 2.57 3.35 0.58
N LYS A 232 3.25 3.43 1.73
CA LYS A 232 2.68 3.11 3.04
C LYS A 232 2.25 4.40 3.71
N VAL A 233 1.00 4.49 4.06
CA VAL A 233 0.37 5.65 4.71
C VAL A 233 -0.14 5.22 6.07
N ASP A 234 0.08 6.06 7.08
CA ASP A 234 -0.42 5.85 8.44
C ASP A 234 -1.96 5.87 8.48
N GLU A 235 -2.55 5.15 9.45
CA GLU A 235 -4.00 5.05 9.67
C GLU A 235 -4.66 6.42 9.85
N THR A 236 -3.97 7.36 10.50
CA THR A 236 -4.50 8.71 10.76
C THR A 236 -4.62 9.57 9.52
N ASP A 237 -3.79 9.31 8.53
CA ASP A 237 -3.71 10.08 7.29
C ASP A 237 -4.48 9.45 6.13
N VAL A 238 -4.59 8.11 6.08
CA VAL A 238 -5.28 7.40 4.99
C VAL A 238 -6.75 7.79 4.88
N ALA A 239 -7.39 8.12 6.00
CA ALA A 239 -8.79 8.57 6.05
C ALA A 239 -9.05 9.87 5.28
N ARG A 240 -8.00 10.66 5.00
CA ARG A 240 -8.08 11.93 4.27
C ARG A 240 -7.82 11.78 2.78
N ILE A 241 -7.34 10.62 2.34
CA ILE A 241 -6.98 10.36 0.95
C ILE A 241 -8.21 9.82 0.21
N ALA A 242 -8.45 10.35 -0.98
CA ALA A 242 -9.53 9.91 -1.86
C ALA A 242 -8.97 9.33 -3.16
N LEU A 243 -9.78 8.45 -3.79
CA LEU A 243 -9.47 7.96 -5.13
C LEU A 243 -9.47 9.12 -6.14
N GLY A 244 -8.43 9.18 -6.96
CA GLY A 244 -8.26 10.24 -7.96
C GLY A 244 -7.44 11.44 -7.47
N ASP A 245 -7.05 11.50 -6.19
CA ASP A 245 -6.18 12.55 -5.67
C ASP A 245 -4.87 12.62 -6.46
N SER A 246 -4.42 13.84 -6.71
CA SER A 246 -3.14 14.08 -7.38
C SER A 246 -1.99 13.91 -6.41
N ALA A 247 -0.92 13.30 -6.88
CA ALA A 247 0.29 13.12 -6.10
C ALA A 247 1.51 13.59 -6.88
N VAL A 248 2.46 14.19 -6.15
CA VAL A 248 3.80 14.49 -6.65
C VAL A 248 4.74 13.43 -6.10
N ILE A 249 5.41 12.71 -6.99
CA ILE A 249 6.27 11.57 -6.66
C ILE A 249 7.71 11.96 -6.97
N GLN A 250 8.58 11.78 -6.00
CA GLN A 250 10.03 11.90 -6.15
C GLN A 250 10.62 10.50 -6.03
N ILE A 251 11.32 10.06 -7.07
CA ILE A 251 12.03 8.78 -7.07
C ILE A 251 13.47 9.07 -6.66
N ASP A 252 14.00 8.35 -5.68
CA ASP A 252 15.31 8.62 -5.09
C ASP A 252 16.46 8.48 -6.12
N ALA A 253 16.26 7.65 -7.15
CA ALA A 253 17.20 7.50 -8.27
C ALA A 253 17.24 8.73 -9.20
N PHE A 254 16.24 9.63 -9.15
CA PHE A 254 16.12 10.83 -9.98
C PHE A 254 15.81 12.05 -9.10
N PRO A 255 16.79 12.53 -8.30
CA PRO A 255 16.55 13.56 -7.28
C PRO A 255 16.09 14.91 -7.84
N ASP A 256 16.49 15.23 -9.06
CA ASP A 256 16.17 16.50 -9.71
C ASP A 256 14.85 16.49 -10.50
N THR A 257 14.14 15.36 -10.49
CA THR A 257 12.91 15.18 -11.28
C THR A 257 11.75 14.77 -10.39
N THR A 258 10.62 15.43 -10.54
CA THR A 258 9.37 15.05 -9.89
C THR A 258 8.38 14.54 -10.92
N PHE A 259 7.65 13.49 -10.56
CA PHE A 259 6.64 12.86 -11.40
C PHE A 259 5.25 13.14 -10.85
N VAL A 260 4.31 13.28 -11.73
CA VAL A 260 2.91 13.44 -11.33
C VAL A 260 2.22 12.09 -11.44
N GLY A 261 1.41 11.78 -10.44
CA GLY A 261 0.60 10.57 -10.41
C GLY A 261 -0.80 10.83 -9.87
N ARG A 262 -1.64 9.80 -9.95
CA ARG A 262 -2.99 9.81 -9.38
C ARG A 262 -3.21 8.57 -8.52
N VAL A 263 -3.91 8.75 -7.40
CA VAL A 263 -4.32 7.65 -6.53
C VAL A 263 -5.35 6.80 -7.27
N THR A 264 -5.01 5.54 -7.53
CA THR A 264 -5.87 4.57 -8.23
C THR A 264 -6.47 3.55 -7.28
N LYS A 265 -5.78 3.25 -6.18
CA LYS A 265 -6.25 2.26 -5.21
C LYS A 265 -5.80 2.62 -3.80
N ILE A 266 -6.69 2.43 -2.85
CA ILE A 266 -6.42 2.49 -1.41
C ILE A 266 -6.75 1.11 -0.84
N SER A 267 -5.81 0.49 -0.12
CA SER A 267 -6.03 -0.81 0.49
C SER A 267 -7.09 -0.72 1.60
N ASN A 268 -8.02 -1.67 1.63
CA ASN A 268 -9.01 -1.77 2.71
C ASN A 268 -8.49 -2.51 3.94
N SER A 269 -7.28 -3.08 3.86
CA SER A 269 -6.64 -3.82 4.95
C SER A 269 -5.28 -3.26 5.24
N ALA A 270 -4.95 -3.15 6.52
CA ALA A 270 -3.61 -2.74 6.95
C ALA A 270 -2.55 -3.77 6.54
N VAL A 271 -1.38 -3.27 6.18
CA VAL A 271 -0.21 -4.10 5.88
C VAL A 271 0.42 -4.53 7.20
N LYS A 272 0.24 -5.79 7.56
CA LYS A 272 0.92 -6.38 8.72
C LYS A 272 2.33 -6.78 8.31
N SER A 273 3.34 -6.30 9.01
CA SER A 273 4.72 -6.75 8.81
C SER A 273 4.86 -8.20 9.29
N ALA A 274 5.26 -9.12 8.40
CA ALA A 274 5.33 -10.55 8.69
C ALA A 274 6.43 -10.94 9.72
N THR A 275 7.30 -10.00 10.11
CA THR A 275 8.43 -10.22 11.02
C THR A 275 8.18 -9.77 12.45
N ALA A 276 6.98 -9.37 12.80
CA ALA A 276 6.69 -8.90 14.15
C ALA A 276 6.47 -10.06 15.12
N ALA A 277 7.45 -10.30 15.96
CA ALA A 277 7.26 -11.03 17.21
C ALA A 277 6.19 -10.32 18.05
N SER A 278 5.25 -11.10 18.56
CA SER A 278 4.11 -10.65 19.36
C SER A 278 4.56 -9.71 20.48
N GLY A 279 4.16 -8.44 20.46
CA GLY A 279 4.27 -7.60 21.65
C GLY A 279 4.69 -6.13 21.50
N SER A 280 4.91 -5.57 20.30
CA SER A 280 5.16 -4.13 20.15
C SER A 280 3.96 -3.42 19.52
N ASP A 281 3.63 -2.23 20.03
CA ASP A 281 2.71 -1.28 19.38
C ASP A 281 3.21 -1.05 17.94
N GLN A 282 2.59 -1.71 16.98
CA GLN A 282 2.94 -1.55 15.57
C GLN A 282 2.12 -0.41 14.98
N ALA A 283 2.82 0.49 14.31
CA ALA A 283 2.17 1.43 13.41
C ALA A 283 1.33 0.66 12.38
N VAL A 284 0.09 1.09 12.23
CA VAL A 284 -0.86 0.50 11.30
C VAL A 284 -0.77 1.26 9.98
N ASP A 285 -0.10 0.67 9.00
CA ASP A 285 0.08 1.27 7.69
C ASP A 285 -0.93 0.70 6.67
N TYR A 286 -1.42 1.56 5.78
CA TYR A 286 -2.24 1.19 4.64
C TYR A 286 -1.47 1.40 3.33
N GLU A 287 -1.59 0.44 2.41
CA GLU A 287 -0.99 0.57 1.08
C GLU A 287 -1.88 1.44 0.18
N VAL A 288 -1.30 2.53 -0.33
CA VAL A 288 -1.92 3.39 -1.33
C VAL A 288 -1.15 3.23 -2.63
N THR A 289 -1.86 2.95 -3.72
CA THR A 289 -1.29 2.78 -5.06
C THR A 289 -1.55 4.05 -5.87
N ILE A 290 -0.48 4.60 -6.43
CA ILE A 290 -0.49 5.83 -7.22
C ILE A 290 0.06 5.48 -8.61
N GLN A 291 -0.74 5.63 -9.64
CA GLN A 291 -0.32 5.44 -11.02
C GLN A 291 0.49 6.65 -11.48
N LEU A 292 1.68 6.40 -12.02
CA LEU A 292 2.53 7.44 -12.55
C LEU A 292 2.11 7.83 -13.96
N VAL A 293 2.23 9.13 -14.25
CA VAL A 293 2.06 9.68 -15.59
C VAL A 293 3.45 10.05 -16.12
N ASN A 294 3.82 9.59 -17.31
CA ASN A 294 5.08 9.89 -17.98
C ASN A 294 6.34 9.45 -17.19
N THR A 295 6.52 8.14 -17.08
CA THR A 295 7.72 7.59 -16.44
C THR A 295 8.90 7.53 -17.41
N PRO A 296 10.15 7.80 -16.95
CA PRO A 296 11.34 7.62 -17.76
C PRO A 296 11.54 6.14 -18.15
N PRO A 297 11.99 5.85 -19.36
CA PRO A 297 12.23 4.47 -19.81
C PRO A 297 13.33 3.73 -19.02
N GLU A 298 14.17 4.47 -18.28
CA GLU A 298 15.25 3.94 -17.44
C GLU A 298 14.80 3.56 -16.04
N THR A 299 13.53 3.81 -15.68
CA THR A 299 13.00 3.45 -14.37
C THR A 299 13.02 1.93 -14.19
N ARG A 300 13.60 1.48 -13.09
CA ARG A 300 13.62 0.06 -12.73
C ARG A 300 12.58 -0.21 -11.64
N PRO A 301 12.01 -1.42 -11.63
CA PRO A 301 11.18 -1.85 -10.50
C PRO A 301 11.93 -1.76 -9.18
N ASP A 302 11.16 -1.61 -8.11
CA ASP A 302 11.62 -1.55 -6.72
C ASP A 302 12.49 -0.34 -6.35
N PHE A 303 12.59 0.69 -7.23
CA PHE A 303 13.16 1.97 -6.82
C PHE A 303 12.36 2.58 -5.68
N SER A 304 13.06 3.09 -4.67
CA SER A 304 12.45 3.85 -3.57
C SER A 304 11.91 5.18 -4.09
N ALA A 305 10.74 5.55 -3.59
CA ALA A 305 10.08 6.79 -3.96
C ALA A 305 9.32 7.37 -2.77
N THR A 306 9.27 8.70 -2.73
CA THR A 306 8.45 9.45 -1.79
C THR A 306 7.32 10.13 -2.55
N ALA A 307 6.08 9.90 -2.13
CA ALA A 307 4.90 10.54 -2.72
C ALA A 307 4.31 11.57 -1.76
N LYS A 308 4.04 12.76 -2.28
CA LYS A 308 3.29 13.83 -1.63
C LYS A 308 1.89 13.86 -2.24
N ILE A 309 0.91 13.27 -1.56
CA ILE A 309 -0.47 13.15 -2.01
C ILE A 309 -1.22 14.41 -1.59
N ILE A 310 -1.86 15.09 -2.52
CA ILE A 310 -2.64 16.30 -2.27
C ILE A 310 -4.06 15.87 -1.92
N THR A 311 -4.44 16.07 -0.65
CA THR A 311 -5.73 15.62 -0.12
C THR A 311 -6.80 16.68 -0.17
N ASP A 312 -6.42 17.96 -0.02
CA ASP A 312 -7.37 19.08 -0.13
C ASP A 312 -6.65 20.35 -0.61
N THR A 313 -7.38 21.21 -1.29
CA THR A 313 -6.87 22.51 -1.76
C THR A 313 -7.91 23.58 -1.47
N ARG A 314 -7.53 24.60 -0.71
CA ARG A 314 -8.35 25.78 -0.42
C ARG A 314 -7.73 27.03 -1.03
N ARG A 315 -8.47 27.68 -1.90
CA ARG A 315 -8.03 28.94 -2.51
C ARG A 315 -8.45 30.11 -1.64
N GLN A 316 -7.53 31.06 -1.43
CA GLN A 316 -7.77 32.29 -0.67
C GLN A 316 -8.36 32.07 0.73
N ALA A 317 -7.94 31.01 1.41
CA ALA A 317 -8.34 30.76 2.79
C ALA A 317 -7.54 31.65 3.75
N LEU A 318 -8.23 32.19 4.79
CA LEU A 318 -7.55 32.91 5.86
C LEU A 318 -6.55 31.95 6.53
N SER A 319 -5.31 32.39 6.66
CA SER A 319 -4.23 31.52 7.12
C SER A 319 -3.41 32.14 8.22
N ILE A 320 -2.95 31.28 9.13
CA ILE A 320 -2.02 31.62 10.20
C ILE A 320 -0.83 30.67 10.18
N PRO A 321 0.39 31.12 10.52
CA PRO A 321 1.53 30.23 10.68
C PRO A 321 1.25 29.13 11.71
N ILE A 322 1.74 27.92 11.46
CA ILE A 322 1.56 26.77 12.36
C ILE A 322 2.05 27.09 13.77
N ILE A 323 3.17 27.81 13.88
CA ILE A 323 3.77 28.20 15.16
C ILE A 323 2.95 29.22 15.96
N ALA A 324 1.98 29.90 15.36
CA ALA A 324 1.12 30.87 16.05
C ALA A 324 0.02 30.23 16.87
N LEU A 325 -0.35 28.98 16.54
CA LEU A 325 -1.39 28.23 17.24
C LEU A 325 -0.87 27.75 18.60
N THR A 326 -1.64 28.02 19.64
CA THR A 326 -1.36 27.56 21.00
C THR A 326 -2.61 27.01 21.64
N VAL A 327 -2.43 26.10 22.58
CA VAL A 327 -3.53 25.49 23.35
C VAL A 327 -3.49 26.02 24.77
N ARG A 328 -4.63 26.46 25.29
CA ARG A 328 -4.77 26.95 26.65
C ARG A 328 -5.93 26.28 27.37
N GLU A 329 -5.76 26.06 28.68
CA GLU A 329 -6.84 25.62 29.54
C GLU A 329 -7.90 26.69 29.60
N ASN A 330 -9.18 26.34 29.47
CA ASN A 330 -10.29 27.25 29.51
C ASN A 330 -10.56 27.71 30.97
N GLU A 331 -9.93 28.80 31.39
CA GLU A 331 -10.13 29.38 32.72
C GLU A 331 -11.59 29.87 33.00
N ALA A 332 -12.40 30.07 31.97
CA ALA A 332 -13.79 30.48 32.11
C ALA A 332 -14.68 29.38 32.71
N LEU A 333 -14.29 28.11 32.56
CA LEU A 333 -14.99 26.97 33.16
C LEU A 333 -14.54 26.69 34.60
N THR A 334 -13.40 27.26 35.05
CA THR A 334 -12.89 27.10 36.42
C THR A 334 -13.44 28.17 37.39
N LYS A 335 -14.00 29.27 36.90
CA LYS A 335 -14.55 30.37 37.74
C LYS A 335 -15.99 30.15 38.21
N GLY A 336 -16.63 29.03 37.84
CA GLY A 336 -18.01 28.70 38.17
C GLY A 336 -18.23 27.97 39.50
N ASP A 337 -17.18 27.56 40.22
CA ASP A 337 -17.32 26.66 41.39
C ASP A 337 -16.61 27.15 42.65
N THR A 338 -16.80 28.42 43.02
CA THR A 338 -16.50 28.93 44.36
C THR A 338 -17.78 29.40 45.06
N ALA A 339 -18.73 28.48 45.27
CA ALA A 339 -19.76 28.60 46.28
C ALA A 339 -19.42 27.64 47.43
N VAL A 340 -19.00 28.24 48.55
CA VAL A 340 -18.77 27.57 49.82
C VAL A 340 -20.06 26.92 50.30
N GLY A 341 -20.12 25.59 50.26
CA GLY A 341 -21.17 24.78 50.89
C GLY A 341 -20.54 23.63 51.65
N LEU A 342 -20.55 23.70 52.97
CA LEU A 342 -20.20 22.61 53.86
C LEU A 342 -21.11 21.40 53.62
N GLY A 343 -20.55 20.26 53.25
CA GLY A 343 -21.21 18.97 53.46
C GLY A 343 -21.21 18.02 52.27
N LYS A 344 -20.39 16.97 52.38
CA LYS A 344 -20.51 15.65 51.81
C LYS A 344 -20.21 15.43 50.30
N ALA A 345 -19.34 14.45 50.12
CA ALA A 345 -19.00 13.72 48.93
C ALA A 345 -18.00 14.41 47.97
N ARG A 346 -16.80 13.86 47.91
CA ARG A 346 -15.82 14.12 46.86
C ARG A 346 -16.46 13.82 45.50
N PRO A 347 -16.61 14.78 44.61
CA PRO A 347 -16.97 14.47 43.24
C PRO A 347 -15.77 13.80 42.58
N LYS A 348 -16.04 12.73 41.87
CA LYS A 348 -15.09 12.10 40.90
C LYS A 348 -14.55 13.19 39.98
N LYS A 349 -13.23 13.25 39.89
CA LYS A 349 -12.50 14.07 38.94
C LYS A 349 -12.98 13.70 37.51
N GLU A 350 -13.91 14.48 36.97
CA GLU A 350 -14.25 14.38 35.55
C GLU A 350 -13.03 14.87 34.76
N VAL A 351 -12.38 13.93 34.09
CA VAL A 351 -11.36 14.17 33.10
C VAL A 351 -12.04 14.79 31.88
N GLY A 352 -11.98 16.12 31.76
CA GLY A 352 -12.68 16.86 30.70
C GLY A 352 -12.41 18.36 30.74
N LYS A 353 -11.17 18.77 31.05
CA LYS A 353 -10.71 20.12 30.72
C LYS A 353 -10.63 20.19 29.19
N LYS A 354 -11.61 20.86 28.55
CA LYS A 354 -11.53 21.14 27.12
C LYS A 354 -10.46 22.20 26.92
N ASP A 355 -9.30 21.76 26.49
CA ASP A 355 -8.26 22.64 25.98
C ASP A 355 -8.82 23.42 24.79
N VAL A 356 -8.57 24.72 24.76
CA VAL A 356 -9.04 25.63 23.71
C VAL A 356 -7.85 26.03 22.86
N GLU A 357 -7.95 25.73 21.57
CA GLU A 357 -7.00 26.21 20.58
C GLU A 357 -7.23 27.68 20.28
N GLY A 358 -6.15 28.47 20.21
CA GLY A 358 -6.24 29.87 19.94
C GLY A 358 -4.95 30.54 19.58
N VAL A 359 -5.01 31.81 19.26
CA VAL A 359 -3.85 32.63 18.91
C VAL A 359 -3.85 33.92 19.74
N PHE A 360 -2.67 34.49 19.93
CA PHE A 360 -2.54 35.80 20.53
C PHE A 360 -2.66 36.90 19.46
N VAL A 361 -3.71 37.71 19.56
CA VAL A 361 -3.96 38.88 18.69
C VAL A 361 -3.35 40.11 19.34
N VAL A 362 -2.57 40.88 18.58
CA VAL A 362 -1.91 42.10 19.03
C VAL A 362 -2.85 43.29 18.81
N GLY A 363 -3.27 43.92 19.89
CA GLY A 363 -4.08 45.14 19.86
C GLY A 363 -3.29 46.39 19.44
N LYS A 364 -4.00 47.53 19.31
CA LYS A 364 -3.39 48.83 18.95
C LYS A 364 -2.38 49.30 20.00
N ASP A 365 -2.55 48.89 21.25
CA ASP A 365 -1.67 49.24 22.39
C ASP A 365 -0.50 48.28 22.58
N ASN A 366 -0.19 47.44 21.58
CA ASN A 366 0.80 46.36 21.67
C ASN A 366 0.56 45.35 22.81
N LYS A 367 -0.66 45.29 23.30
CA LYS A 367 -1.11 44.25 24.25
C LYS A 367 -1.67 43.08 23.48
N VAL A 368 -1.35 41.86 23.94
CA VAL A 368 -1.87 40.64 23.34
C VAL A 368 -3.13 40.19 24.05
N THR A 369 -4.08 39.69 23.28
CA THR A 369 -5.31 39.07 23.78
C THR A 369 -5.41 37.68 23.18
N PHE A 370 -5.62 36.68 24.04
CA PHE A 370 -5.87 35.31 23.56
C PHE A 370 -7.25 35.24 22.92
N ARG A 371 -7.31 34.79 21.68
CA ARG A 371 -8.55 34.62 20.95
C ARG A 371 -8.69 33.17 20.50
N PRO A 372 -9.74 32.48 20.95
CA PRO A 372 -10.05 31.14 20.45
C PRO A 372 -10.24 31.15 18.92
N VAL A 373 -9.66 30.17 18.24
CA VAL A 373 -9.80 29.99 16.79
C VAL A 373 -10.18 28.56 16.49
N LYS A 374 -10.97 28.38 15.45
CA LYS A 374 -11.22 27.07 14.88
C LYS A 374 -10.40 26.94 13.61
N VAL A 375 -9.48 25.98 13.60
CA VAL A 375 -8.63 25.71 12.45
C VAL A 375 -9.26 24.66 11.52
N GLY A 376 -8.93 24.75 10.24
CA GLY A 376 -9.35 23.84 9.19
C GLY A 376 -8.18 22.97 8.71
N ILE A 377 -7.92 22.98 7.40
CA ILE A 377 -6.84 22.18 6.83
C ILE A 377 -5.46 22.71 7.26
N ALA A 378 -4.53 21.76 7.42
CA ALA A 378 -3.13 22.04 7.64
C ALA A 378 -2.39 22.04 6.29
N GLY A 379 -1.89 23.19 5.88
CA GLY A 379 -0.92 23.28 4.80
C GLY A 379 0.52 23.07 5.30
N GLU A 380 1.51 23.24 4.44
CA GLU A 380 2.92 23.00 4.77
C GLU A 380 3.48 23.91 5.87
N LYS A 381 3.06 25.17 5.91
CA LYS A 381 3.54 26.18 6.88
C LYS A 381 2.44 26.93 7.60
N HIS A 382 1.19 26.78 7.18
CA HIS A 382 0.07 27.56 7.67
C HIS A 382 -1.15 26.67 7.90
N PHE A 383 -1.95 27.00 8.94
CA PHE A 383 -3.28 26.45 9.14
C PHE A 383 -4.33 27.37 8.51
N GLU A 384 -5.39 26.77 7.98
CA GLU A 384 -6.62 27.47 7.64
C GLU A 384 -7.32 27.93 8.91
N VAL A 385 -7.90 29.13 8.91
CA VAL A 385 -8.74 29.65 9.97
C VAL A 385 -10.19 29.70 9.51
N LEU A 386 -11.03 28.84 10.09
CA LEU A 386 -12.46 28.78 9.79
C LEU A 386 -13.26 29.85 10.54
N SER A 387 -12.85 30.18 11.79
CA SER A 387 -13.50 31.20 12.61
C SER A 387 -12.58 31.74 13.70
N GLY A 388 -12.86 32.93 14.18
CA GLY A 388 -12.15 33.57 15.28
C GLY A 388 -11.25 34.74 14.86
N LEU A 389 -10.83 34.87 13.61
CA LEU A 389 -9.97 35.94 13.12
C LEU A 389 -10.55 36.61 11.87
N LYS A 390 -10.04 37.80 11.59
CA LYS A 390 -10.37 38.58 10.38
C LYS A 390 -9.08 38.84 9.59
N SER A 391 -9.23 39.03 8.28
CA SER A 391 -8.14 39.50 7.45
C SER A 391 -7.59 40.83 7.95
N GLY A 392 -6.28 40.95 8.10
CA GLY A 392 -5.65 42.15 8.67
C GLY A 392 -5.39 42.11 10.17
N ASP A 393 -5.91 41.12 10.92
CA ASP A 393 -5.56 40.94 12.32
C ASP A 393 -4.07 40.68 12.48
N ARG A 394 -3.42 41.36 13.44
CA ARG A 394 -2.00 41.16 13.76
C ARG A 394 -1.91 40.08 14.83
N ILE A 395 -1.16 39.01 14.55
CA ILE A 395 -1.01 37.88 15.46
C ILE A 395 0.46 37.64 15.82
N VAL A 396 0.68 37.02 16.98
CA VAL A 396 2.02 36.61 17.41
C VAL A 396 2.39 35.32 16.66
N ALA A 397 3.44 35.38 15.84
CA ALA A 397 3.89 34.28 14.96
C ALA A 397 5.28 33.72 15.32
N GLY A 398 5.77 33.92 16.54
CA GLY A 398 7.07 33.36 16.97
C GLY A 398 7.56 34.07 18.23
N THR A 399 8.55 33.68 18.95
CA THR A 399 9.19 32.36 18.99
C THR A 399 8.34 31.38 19.81
N TYR A 400 8.47 30.04 19.62
CA TYR A 400 7.67 29.06 20.36
C TYR A 400 7.72 29.28 21.87
N GLN A 401 8.91 29.61 22.41
CA GLN A 401 9.08 29.87 23.83
C GLN A 401 8.31 31.12 24.30
N ALA A 402 8.35 32.21 23.49
CA ALA A 402 7.61 33.42 23.81
C ALA A 402 6.09 33.17 23.82
N ILE A 403 5.54 32.44 22.84
CA ILE A 403 4.12 32.10 22.76
C ILE A 403 3.66 31.30 23.98
N ARG A 404 4.51 30.38 24.46
CA ARG A 404 4.20 29.55 25.62
C ARG A 404 4.17 30.32 26.93
N GLU A 405 5.04 31.33 27.08
CA GLU A 405 5.17 32.16 28.29
C GLU A 405 4.21 33.35 28.28
N LEU A 406 3.69 33.79 27.12
CA LEU A 406 2.77 34.91 26.99
C LEU A 406 1.49 34.66 27.79
N LYS A 407 1.08 35.70 28.54
CA LYS A 407 -0.20 35.75 29.24
C LYS A 407 -1.12 36.76 28.59
N ASP A 408 -2.43 36.58 28.76
CA ASP A 408 -3.40 37.55 28.29
C ASP A 408 -3.15 38.94 28.90
N GLY A 409 -3.17 39.99 28.08
CA GLY A 409 -2.83 41.35 28.46
C GLY A 409 -1.34 41.70 28.53
N ALA A 410 -0.42 40.78 28.21
CA ALA A 410 1.02 41.07 28.19
C ALA A 410 1.37 42.08 27.10
N MET A 411 2.38 42.93 27.37
CA MET A 411 2.92 43.85 26.36
C MET A 411 3.94 43.13 25.51
N VAL A 412 3.84 43.27 24.18
CA VAL A 412 4.77 42.67 23.21
C VAL A 412 5.46 43.77 22.40
N ARG A 413 6.65 43.50 21.99
CA ARG A 413 7.43 44.31 21.06
C ARG A 413 7.83 43.45 19.85
N GLU A 414 7.71 44.02 18.67
CA GLU A 414 8.13 43.38 17.45
C GLU A 414 9.66 43.15 17.47
N ALA A 415 10.10 41.92 17.37
CA ALA A 415 11.49 41.56 17.25
C ALA A 415 12.01 42.11 15.90
N LYS A 416 13.03 42.98 15.91
CA LYS A 416 13.71 43.40 14.69
C LYS A 416 14.26 42.13 14.02
N ALA A 417 13.86 41.87 12.77
CA ALA A 417 14.44 40.83 11.97
C ALA A 417 15.94 41.00 11.90
N ASP A 418 16.71 40.11 12.52
CA ASP A 418 18.14 40.08 12.43
C ASP A 418 18.50 39.40 11.10
N PRO A 419 19.03 40.10 10.07
CA PRO A 419 19.24 39.53 8.74
C PRO A 419 20.43 38.57 8.66
N LYS A 420 21.06 38.19 9.79
CA LYS A 420 22.32 37.43 9.83
C LYS A 420 22.31 36.29 10.86
N LYS A 421 21.39 35.35 10.78
CA LYS A 421 21.65 33.99 11.29
C LYS A 421 20.94 33.01 10.38
N PRO A 422 21.67 32.29 9.51
CA PRO A 422 21.09 31.09 8.88
C PRO A 422 20.75 30.08 9.99
N VAL A 423 19.55 29.58 9.97
CA VAL A 423 19.10 28.48 10.85
C VAL A 423 20.04 27.31 10.59
N THR A 424 20.93 27.06 11.53
CA THR A 424 21.78 25.87 11.53
C THR A 424 20.83 24.68 11.69
N ALA A 425 20.63 23.93 10.62
CA ALA A 425 19.97 22.65 10.64
C ALA A 425 20.73 21.76 11.63
N ALA A 426 20.06 21.33 12.70
CA ALA A 426 20.58 20.32 13.61
C ALA A 426 20.75 19.02 12.79
N LYS A 427 22.03 18.62 12.66
CA LYS A 427 22.41 17.27 12.26
C LYS A 427 21.98 16.32 13.40
N THR A 428 21.10 15.40 13.10
CA THR A 428 21.11 14.03 13.62
C THR A 428 20.34 13.14 12.66
#